data_e5f1e72a9f14bc826973f9eb69f2a2bc
#
_entry.id   e5f1e72a9f14bc826973f9eb69f2a2bc
#
_cell.length_a   1.000
_cell.length_b   1.000
_cell.length_c   1.000
_cell.angle_alpha   90.00
_cell.angle_beta   90.00
_cell.angle_gamma   90.00
#
_symmetry.space_group_name_H-M   'P 1'
#
loop_
_entity.id
_entity.type
_entity.pdbx_description
1 polymer ?
#
loop_
_entity_poly.entity_id
_entity_poly.type
_entity_poly.pdbx_seq_one_letter_code
_entity_poly.pdbx_strand_id
1 'polypeptide(L)'
;MKLGKKATFVHVVSHGPCCLDGVTAAVAVARYHREATVVPHFSSNAKINETLLGLRCEPADATHEVWITDISWTDAAVDRHLQALIDAGVLVFWIDHHRTALERHQRGEVSVRFTDYVLSEQSAASRLTYEYLCNRLRAEHRENDWFEGLQLLVAMADDNDRWVHQVPGSRKLGQLVNLLGNEAFRELLNIDPAVTYTPRLRQAEQQLDAELQRSFEVAERSRVARASRDLTVVGAVCDGYPSEIADAWGKAATRTVFALFDARALSVSLRRSPDCMLDLSQLAAALGGGGHPAAAGCELTQLWRGLAKELAALVADAIRRQTQ
;
A
#
# COMPACT_ATOMS: atom_id res chain seq x y z
N MET A 1 -9.43 33.13 2.91
CA MET A 1 -8.19 32.76 3.61
C MET A 1 -7.08 33.69 3.09
N LYS A 2 -6.38 34.48 3.92
CA LYS A 2 -5.23 35.27 3.45
C LYS A 2 -4.14 34.25 3.06
N LEU A 3 -3.82 34.17 1.77
CA LEU A 3 -2.70 33.40 1.25
C LEU A 3 -1.42 33.92 1.93
N GLY A 4 -0.89 33.10 2.85
CA GLY A 4 0.36 33.37 3.53
C GLY A 4 1.54 33.35 2.57
N LYS A 5 2.74 33.63 3.06
CA LYS A 5 3.99 33.44 2.32
C LYS A 5 4.04 32.03 1.74
N LYS A 6 4.54 31.87 0.49
CA LYS A 6 4.78 30.53 -0.10
C LYS A 6 5.65 29.70 0.84
N ALA A 7 5.33 28.43 1.00
CA ALA A 7 6.17 27.50 1.76
C ALA A 7 7.55 27.40 1.12
N THR A 8 8.58 27.44 1.94
CA THR A 8 9.97 27.22 1.52
C THR A 8 10.42 25.78 1.81
N PHE A 9 9.81 25.13 2.81
CA PHE A 9 9.99 23.74 3.15
C PHE A 9 8.64 23.02 3.27
N VAL A 10 8.55 21.85 2.69
CA VAL A 10 7.35 21.02 2.70
C VAL A 10 7.72 19.60 3.12
N HIS A 11 7.19 19.17 4.25
CA HIS A 11 7.31 17.80 4.73
C HIS A 11 6.07 17.03 4.28
N VAL A 12 6.28 15.90 3.58
CA VAL A 12 5.18 15.01 3.18
C VAL A 12 5.33 13.69 3.93
N VAL A 13 4.47 13.46 4.89
CA VAL A 13 4.39 12.18 5.63
C VAL A 13 3.31 11.34 4.97
N SER A 14 3.69 10.22 4.37
CA SER A 14 2.76 9.41 3.58
C SER A 14 2.96 7.92 3.83
N HIS A 15 1.90 7.13 3.57
CA HIS A 15 2.01 5.68 3.55
C HIS A 15 3.00 5.24 2.46
N GLY A 16 3.86 4.29 2.77
CA GLY A 16 4.86 3.82 1.81
C GLY A 16 6.17 3.36 2.45
N PRO A 17 7.21 3.22 1.64
CA PRO A 17 7.36 3.59 0.21
C PRO A 17 6.81 2.55 -0.80
N CYS A 18 6.25 1.44 -0.33
CA CYS A 18 5.77 0.34 -1.18
C CYS A 18 4.28 0.47 -1.58
N CYS A 19 3.65 1.61 -1.33
CA CYS A 19 2.25 1.90 -1.66
C CYS A 19 2.17 2.89 -2.82
N LEU A 20 1.51 2.52 -3.93
CA LEU A 20 1.34 3.41 -5.08
C LEU A 20 0.51 4.64 -4.72
N ASP A 21 -0.53 4.50 -3.90
CA ASP A 21 -1.39 5.61 -3.51
C ASP A 21 -0.62 6.65 -2.68
N GLY A 22 0.01 6.23 -1.57
CA GLY A 22 0.76 7.14 -0.73
C GLY A 22 1.95 7.79 -1.43
N VAL A 23 2.68 7.03 -2.28
CA VAL A 23 3.79 7.61 -3.07
C VAL A 23 3.27 8.62 -4.09
N THR A 24 2.14 8.35 -4.77
CA THR A 24 1.53 9.28 -5.73
C THR A 24 0.99 10.53 -5.04
N ALA A 25 0.39 10.41 -3.84
CA ALA A 25 -0.01 11.56 -3.04
C ALA A 25 1.20 12.46 -2.69
N ALA A 26 2.31 11.85 -2.27
CA ALA A 26 3.55 12.58 -1.99
C ALA A 26 4.13 13.26 -3.24
N VAL A 27 4.08 12.59 -4.40
CA VAL A 27 4.48 13.17 -5.70
C VAL A 27 3.60 14.36 -6.07
N ALA A 28 2.28 14.27 -5.85
CA ALA A 28 1.37 15.39 -6.13
C ALA A 28 1.72 16.62 -5.28
N VAL A 29 1.96 16.45 -3.99
CA VAL A 29 2.40 17.56 -3.12
C VAL A 29 3.75 18.12 -3.61
N ALA A 30 4.72 17.27 -3.96
CA ALA A 30 6.02 17.70 -4.40
C ALA A 30 5.96 18.51 -5.72
N ARG A 31 5.19 18.07 -6.70
CA ARG A 31 5.02 18.80 -7.96
C ARG A 31 4.24 20.11 -7.80
N TYR A 32 3.26 20.13 -6.89
CA TYR A 32 2.56 21.38 -6.57
C TYR A 32 3.50 22.42 -5.97
N HIS A 33 4.40 22.00 -5.08
CA HIS A 33 5.37 22.87 -4.40
C HIS A 33 6.74 22.92 -5.10
N ARG A 34 6.77 22.93 -6.44
CA ARG A 34 8.00 22.86 -7.27
C ARG A 34 9.11 23.85 -6.90
N GLU A 35 8.77 24.93 -6.20
CA GLU A 35 9.72 25.98 -5.78
C GLU A 35 10.22 25.80 -4.34
N ALA A 36 9.66 24.84 -3.60
CA ALA A 36 10.04 24.54 -2.22
C ALA A 36 11.00 23.35 -2.14
N THR A 37 11.70 23.27 -1.03
CA THR A 37 12.40 22.03 -0.66
C THR A 37 11.38 21.04 -0.10
N VAL A 38 11.11 19.95 -0.82
CA VAL A 38 10.16 18.93 -0.41
C VAL A 38 10.91 17.73 0.19
N VAL A 39 10.54 17.36 1.41
CA VAL A 39 11.15 16.23 2.15
C VAL A 39 10.09 15.15 2.36
N PRO A 40 10.14 14.02 1.62
CA PRO A 40 9.22 12.90 1.83
C PRO A 40 9.64 12.07 3.03
N HIS A 41 8.65 11.66 3.84
CA HIS A 41 8.76 10.75 4.97
C HIS A 41 7.77 9.61 4.76
N PHE A 42 8.23 8.47 4.25
CA PHE A 42 7.38 7.31 4.10
C PHE A 42 7.32 6.49 5.38
N SER A 43 6.13 6.09 5.77
CA SER A 43 5.89 5.35 7.00
C SER A 43 4.91 4.20 6.79
N SER A 44 5.03 3.17 7.59
CA SER A 44 4.01 2.13 7.75
C SER A 44 3.08 2.47 8.91
N ASN A 45 1.91 1.82 8.96
CA ASN A 45 0.96 1.97 10.07
C ASN A 45 1.58 1.66 11.44
N ALA A 46 2.57 0.76 11.50
CA ALA A 46 3.27 0.42 12.73
C ALA A 46 4.25 1.52 13.21
N LYS A 47 4.75 2.36 12.30
CA LYS A 47 5.80 3.36 12.60
C LYS A 47 5.33 4.81 12.53
N ILE A 48 4.09 5.05 12.11
CA ILE A 48 3.61 6.42 11.86
C ILE A 48 3.69 7.32 13.09
N ASN A 49 3.38 6.78 14.28
CA ASN A 49 3.47 7.56 15.52
C ASN A 49 4.92 8.04 15.75
N GLU A 50 5.90 7.16 15.59
CA GLU A 50 7.33 7.49 15.71
C GLU A 50 7.75 8.51 14.65
N THR A 51 7.35 8.30 13.39
CA THR A 51 7.65 9.20 12.27
C THR A 51 7.15 10.61 12.54
N LEU A 52 5.89 10.76 12.97
CA LEU A 52 5.31 12.08 13.25
C LEU A 52 5.92 12.74 14.49
N LEU A 53 6.19 11.99 15.56
CA LEU A 53 6.87 12.52 16.76
C LEU A 53 8.32 12.93 16.46
N GLY A 54 8.96 12.29 15.49
CA GLY A 54 10.30 12.62 15.02
C GLY A 54 10.40 13.84 14.12
N LEU A 55 9.26 14.35 13.61
CA LEU A 55 9.24 15.44 12.65
C LEU A 55 9.80 16.74 13.26
N ARG A 56 10.69 17.41 12.50
CA ARG A 56 11.29 18.70 12.87
C ARG A 56 11.16 19.65 11.70
N CYS A 57 10.69 20.86 11.97
CA CYS A 57 10.56 21.93 10.98
C CYS A 57 11.68 22.94 11.18
N GLU A 58 12.79 22.72 10.50
CA GLU A 58 13.99 23.55 10.53
C GLU A 58 14.38 24.00 9.13
N PRO A 59 14.95 25.21 8.96
CA PRO A 59 15.21 26.23 9.99
C PRO A 59 13.92 26.95 10.42
N ALA A 60 13.89 27.45 11.67
CA ALA A 60 12.69 28.03 12.29
C ALA A 60 12.21 29.36 11.65
N ASP A 61 13.06 30.04 10.88
CA ASP A 61 12.73 31.25 10.13
C ASP A 61 12.12 30.98 8.75
N ALA A 62 12.08 29.72 8.33
CA ALA A 62 11.46 29.29 7.09
C ALA A 62 9.93 29.15 7.24
N THR A 63 9.22 29.17 6.12
CA THR A 63 7.79 28.85 6.07
C THR A 63 7.63 27.34 5.82
N HIS A 64 7.02 26.63 6.77
CA HIS A 64 6.86 25.18 6.69
C HIS A 64 5.41 24.78 6.43
N GLU A 65 5.24 23.78 5.57
CA GLU A 65 4.00 23.01 5.44
C GLU A 65 4.28 21.53 5.77
N VAL A 66 3.35 20.87 6.46
CA VAL A 66 3.33 19.44 6.73
C VAL A 66 2.08 18.86 6.10
N TRP A 67 2.26 17.90 5.21
CA TRP A 67 1.21 17.15 4.54
C TRP A 67 1.23 15.72 5.03
N ILE A 68 0.14 15.29 5.67
CA ILE A 68 -0.06 13.88 6.09
C ILE A 68 -1.06 13.29 5.10
N THR A 69 -0.63 12.28 4.31
CA THR A 69 -1.44 11.73 3.22
C THR A 69 -1.48 10.20 3.28
N ASP A 70 -2.65 9.60 3.03
CA ASP A 70 -2.84 8.14 2.95
C ASP A 70 -2.43 7.39 4.24
N ILE A 71 -2.40 8.04 5.37
CA ILE A 71 -2.02 7.43 6.65
C ILE A 71 -2.59 8.22 7.83
N SER A 72 -2.90 7.51 8.90
CA SER A 72 -3.33 8.12 10.16
C SER A 72 -2.60 7.50 11.35
N TRP A 73 -2.51 8.24 12.44
CA TRP A 73 -1.85 7.85 13.69
C TRP A 73 -2.87 7.52 14.77
N THR A 74 -2.42 6.92 15.85
CA THR A 74 -3.32 6.51 16.96
C THR A 74 -2.91 7.10 18.32
N ASP A 75 -1.69 7.62 18.46
CA ASP A 75 -1.18 8.13 19.73
C ASP A 75 -1.56 9.60 19.93
N ALA A 76 -2.22 9.93 21.04
CA ALA A 76 -2.52 11.31 21.41
C ALA A 76 -1.28 12.19 21.66
N ALA A 77 -0.09 11.62 21.83
CA ALA A 77 1.15 12.37 21.87
C ALA A 77 1.45 13.02 20.51
N VAL A 78 1.06 12.35 19.41
CA VAL A 78 1.18 12.92 18.05
C VAL A 78 0.28 14.14 17.90
N ASP A 79 -0.97 14.08 18.40
CA ASP A 79 -1.87 15.23 18.36
C ASP A 79 -1.24 16.45 19.03
N ARG A 80 -0.67 16.26 20.23
CA ARG A 80 0.02 17.34 20.96
C ARG A 80 1.23 17.88 20.20
N HIS A 81 2.01 16.99 19.57
CA HIS A 81 3.17 17.39 18.78
C HIS A 81 2.77 18.19 17.53
N LEU A 82 1.79 17.70 16.76
CA LEU A 82 1.27 18.42 15.58
C LEU A 82 0.65 19.76 15.97
N GLN A 83 -0.09 19.81 17.08
CA GLN A 83 -0.64 21.08 17.58
C GLN A 83 0.46 22.07 17.95
N ALA A 84 1.55 21.60 18.58
CA ALA A 84 2.70 22.45 18.92
C ALA A 84 3.38 23.00 17.65
N LEU A 85 3.48 22.23 16.58
CA LEU A 85 3.98 22.71 15.28
C LEU A 85 3.05 23.81 14.70
N ILE A 86 1.73 23.59 14.76
CA ILE A 86 0.74 24.58 14.30
C ILE A 86 0.84 25.87 15.13
N ASP A 87 0.93 25.77 16.43
CA ASP A 87 1.07 26.91 17.34
C ASP A 87 2.39 27.68 17.11
N ALA A 88 3.41 27.01 16.56
CA ALA A 88 4.67 27.60 16.10
C ALA A 88 4.59 28.21 14.67
N GLY A 89 3.42 28.15 14.01
CA GLY A 89 3.18 28.75 12.70
C GLY A 89 3.35 27.80 11.50
N VAL A 90 3.54 26.51 11.72
CA VAL A 90 3.56 25.50 10.66
C VAL A 90 2.14 25.22 10.17
N LEU A 91 1.95 25.19 8.86
CA LEU A 91 0.67 24.78 8.26
C LEU A 91 0.62 23.25 8.17
N VAL A 92 -0.42 22.63 8.71
CA VAL A 92 -0.58 21.17 8.72
C VAL A 92 -1.86 20.77 8.00
N PHE A 93 -1.71 19.89 7.02
CA PHE A 93 -2.79 19.35 6.19
C PHE A 93 -2.89 17.84 6.39
N TRP A 94 -4.13 17.32 6.45
CA TRP A 94 -4.37 15.89 6.56
C TRP A 94 -5.37 15.43 5.49
N ILE A 95 -4.92 14.52 4.61
CA ILE A 95 -5.74 13.97 3.54
C ILE A 95 -5.69 12.44 3.61
N ASP A 96 -6.84 11.82 3.88
CA ASP A 96 -6.90 10.37 4.08
C ASP A 96 -8.25 9.81 3.59
N HIS A 97 -8.24 8.55 3.20
CA HIS A 97 -9.42 7.84 2.73
C HIS A 97 -9.79 6.63 3.60
N HIS A 98 -8.99 6.31 4.60
CA HIS A 98 -9.24 5.17 5.46
C HIS A 98 -10.44 5.41 6.38
N ARG A 99 -11.38 4.48 6.38
CA ARG A 99 -12.57 4.53 7.22
C ARG A 99 -12.27 4.75 8.70
N THR A 100 -11.22 4.11 9.20
CA THR A 100 -10.79 4.26 10.60
C THR A 100 -10.34 5.70 10.92
N ALA A 101 -9.72 6.41 9.97
CA ALA A 101 -9.36 7.81 10.11
C ALA A 101 -10.59 8.72 10.19
N LEU A 102 -11.57 8.50 9.28
CA LEU A 102 -12.84 9.23 9.28
C LEU A 102 -13.60 9.02 10.59
N GLU A 103 -13.77 7.77 11.03
CA GLU A 103 -14.51 7.43 12.25
C GLU A 103 -13.87 8.04 13.50
N ARG A 104 -12.53 8.00 13.61
CA ARG A 104 -11.82 8.62 14.74
C ARG A 104 -12.00 10.14 14.76
N HIS A 105 -11.91 10.78 13.59
CA HIS A 105 -12.13 12.22 13.49
C HIS A 105 -13.59 12.58 13.87
N GLN A 106 -14.57 11.85 13.37
CA GLN A 106 -16.00 12.06 13.69
C GLN A 106 -16.31 11.86 15.18
N ARG A 107 -15.63 10.95 15.86
CA ARG A 107 -15.76 10.73 17.31
C ARG A 107 -15.01 11.77 18.16
N GLY A 108 -14.29 12.72 17.54
CA GLY A 108 -13.51 13.72 18.24
C GLY A 108 -12.27 13.17 18.94
N GLU A 109 -11.78 12.01 18.48
CA GLU A 109 -10.55 11.37 19.02
C GLU A 109 -9.27 12.02 18.49
N VAL A 110 -9.36 12.87 17.47
CA VAL A 110 -8.25 13.65 16.91
C VAL A 110 -8.45 15.10 17.35
N SER A 111 -7.51 15.61 18.16
CA SER A 111 -7.62 16.93 18.80
C SER A 111 -6.80 18.03 18.12
N VAL A 112 -6.27 17.76 16.92
CA VAL A 112 -5.44 18.72 16.15
C VAL A 112 -6.32 19.71 15.39
N ARG A 113 -5.99 20.99 15.47
CA ARG A 113 -6.63 22.08 14.69
C ARG A 113 -5.88 22.28 13.38
N PHE A 114 -6.07 21.37 12.45
CA PHE A 114 -5.41 21.43 11.14
C PHE A 114 -5.65 22.76 10.42
N THR A 115 -4.71 23.13 9.55
CA THR A 115 -4.92 24.20 8.60
C THR A 115 -6.07 23.88 7.66
N ASP A 116 -6.08 22.64 7.17
CA ASP A 116 -7.20 22.06 6.44
C ASP A 116 -7.09 20.51 6.43
N TYR A 117 -8.19 19.82 6.12
CA TYR A 117 -8.21 18.38 5.98
C TYR A 117 -9.26 17.90 4.98
N VAL A 118 -9.00 16.77 4.35
CA VAL A 118 -9.96 16.05 3.49
C VAL A 118 -9.98 14.58 3.90
N LEU A 119 -11.13 14.13 4.41
CA LEU A 119 -11.34 12.73 4.81
C LEU A 119 -12.54 12.17 4.06
N SER A 120 -12.32 11.19 3.16
CA SER A 120 -13.39 10.66 2.32
C SER A 120 -13.06 9.27 1.77
N GLU A 121 -13.97 8.31 1.90
CA GLU A 121 -13.85 6.95 1.31
C GLU A 121 -14.20 6.91 -0.21
N GLN A 122 -14.51 8.05 -0.84
CA GLN A 122 -14.96 8.07 -2.23
C GLN A 122 -13.85 7.82 -3.25
N SER A 123 -12.62 8.15 -2.89
CA SER A 123 -11.44 7.99 -3.75
C SER A 123 -10.23 7.70 -2.89
N ALA A 124 -9.18 7.16 -3.49
CA ALA A 124 -7.88 6.97 -2.85
C ALA A 124 -7.24 8.32 -2.46
N ALA A 125 -6.31 8.32 -1.51
CA ALA A 125 -5.72 9.53 -0.96
C ALA A 125 -4.94 10.35 -2.00
N SER A 126 -4.30 9.69 -2.98
CA SER A 126 -3.65 10.39 -4.11
C SER A 126 -4.61 11.22 -4.93
N ARG A 127 -5.80 10.70 -5.23
CA ARG A 127 -6.84 11.44 -5.95
C ARG A 127 -7.38 12.60 -5.11
N LEU A 128 -7.70 12.36 -3.84
CA LEU A 128 -8.15 13.42 -2.93
C LEU A 128 -7.12 14.54 -2.83
N THR A 129 -5.84 14.17 -2.69
CA THR A 129 -4.71 15.13 -2.64
C THR A 129 -4.60 15.93 -3.93
N TYR A 130 -4.66 15.26 -5.08
CA TYR A 130 -4.57 15.92 -6.38
C TYR A 130 -5.72 16.91 -6.61
N GLU A 131 -6.96 16.50 -6.35
CA GLU A 131 -8.15 17.32 -6.51
C GLU A 131 -8.14 18.52 -5.56
N TYR A 132 -7.74 18.32 -4.30
CA TYR A 132 -7.54 19.41 -3.34
C TYR A 132 -6.53 20.45 -3.85
N LEU A 133 -5.38 19.99 -4.35
CA LEU A 133 -4.33 20.86 -4.87
C LEU A 133 -4.73 21.55 -6.19
N CYS A 134 -5.51 20.90 -7.06
CA CYS A 134 -6.12 21.53 -8.24
C CYS A 134 -7.03 22.70 -7.82
N ASN A 135 -7.86 22.51 -6.80
CA ASN A 135 -8.73 23.57 -6.29
C ASN A 135 -7.92 24.72 -5.69
N ARG A 136 -6.81 24.43 -5.00
CA ARG A 136 -5.87 25.47 -4.52
C ARG A 136 -5.25 26.25 -5.66
N LEU A 137 -4.76 25.60 -6.73
CA LEU A 137 -4.21 26.29 -7.91
C LEU A 137 -5.23 27.24 -8.52
N ARG A 138 -6.48 26.80 -8.69
CA ARG A 138 -7.56 27.64 -9.22
C ARG A 138 -7.84 28.86 -8.33
N ALA A 139 -7.91 28.63 -7.02
CA ALA A 139 -8.15 29.72 -6.04
C ALA A 139 -6.98 30.72 -5.98
N GLU A 140 -5.76 30.25 -6.25
CA GLU A 140 -4.54 31.06 -6.30
C GLU A 140 -4.31 31.69 -7.69
N HIS A 141 -5.15 31.41 -8.68
CA HIS A 141 -4.96 31.82 -10.09
C HIS A 141 -3.57 31.43 -10.63
N ARG A 142 -3.11 30.24 -10.30
CA ARG A 142 -1.81 29.68 -10.70
C ARG A 142 -1.98 28.55 -11.68
N GLU A 143 -1.03 28.45 -12.61
CA GLU A 143 -0.87 27.34 -13.52
C GLU A 143 0.37 26.51 -13.15
N ASN A 144 0.28 25.19 -13.28
CA ASN A 144 1.39 24.29 -13.04
C ASN A 144 1.23 23.01 -13.89
N ASP A 145 1.63 23.12 -15.14
CA ASP A 145 1.55 22.02 -16.12
C ASP A 145 2.25 20.74 -15.65
N TRP A 146 3.35 20.90 -14.91
CA TRP A 146 4.08 19.75 -14.37
C TRP A 146 3.26 18.99 -13.32
N PHE A 147 2.51 19.69 -12.47
CA PHE A 147 1.59 19.09 -11.53
C PHE A 147 0.34 18.53 -12.24
N GLU A 148 -0.23 19.28 -13.16
CA GLU A 148 -1.44 18.89 -13.90
C GLU A 148 -1.21 17.63 -14.75
N GLY A 149 0.01 17.44 -15.24
CA GLY A 149 0.45 16.22 -15.93
C GLY A 149 0.38 14.92 -15.11
N LEU A 150 0.04 14.98 -13.80
CA LEU A 150 -0.13 13.80 -12.96
C LEU A 150 -1.46 13.05 -13.15
N GLN A 151 -2.39 13.58 -13.93
CA GLN A 151 -3.76 13.08 -14.01
C GLN A 151 -3.85 11.55 -14.26
N LEU A 152 -3.05 11.02 -15.18
CA LEU A 152 -3.05 9.57 -15.48
C LEU A 152 -2.43 8.77 -14.31
N LEU A 153 -1.32 9.24 -13.74
CA LEU A 153 -0.69 8.58 -12.60
C LEU A 153 -1.64 8.50 -11.40
N VAL A 154 -2.36 9.58 -11.11
CA VAL A 154 -3.38 9.63 -10.06
C VAL A 154 -4.54 8.68 -10.36
N ALA A 155 -4.98 8.61 -11.62
CA ALA A 155 -6.02 7.67 -12.03
C ALA A 155 -5.57 6.21 -11.83
N MET A 156 -4.32 5.88 -12.16
CA MET A 156 -3.76 4.53 -11.95
C MET A 156 -3.63 4.21 -10.46
N ALA A 157 -3.23 5.18 -9.63
CA ALA A 157 -3.09 4.97 -8.19
C ALA A 157 -4.45 4.71 -7.52
N ASP A 158 -5.46 5.52 -7.81
CA ASP A 158 -6.83 5.37 -7.33
C ASP A 158 -7.46 4.04 -7.76
N ASP A 159 -7.27 3.65 -9.03
CA ASP A 159 -7.77 2.39 -9.58
C ASP A 159 -7.12 1.17 -8.93
N ASN A 160 -5.81 1.22 -8.70
CA ASN A 160 -5.07 0.14 -8.04
C ASN A 160 -5.42 0.01 -6.56
N ASP A 161 -5.48 1.11 -5.82
CA ASP A 161 -5.76 1.11 -4.39
C ASP A 161 -7.18 0.59 -4.09
N ARG A 162 -8.16 1.06 -4.84
CA ARG A 162 -9.56 0.64 -4.73
C ARG A 162 -9.86 -0.72 -5.38
N TRP A 163 -8.83 -1.39 -5.89
CA TRP A 163 -8.93 -2.72 -6.51
C TRP A 163 -9.92 -2.80 -7.68
N VAL A 164 -10.04 -1.72 -8.46
CA VAL A 164 -10.99 -1.62 -9.60
C VAL A 164 -10.42 -2.24 -10.86
N HIS A 165 -9.13 -2.02 -11.14
CA HIS A 165 -8.36 -2.56 -12.26
C HIS A 165 -8.96 -2.29 -13.65
N GLN A 166 -9.53 -1.10 -13.84
CA GLN A 166 -10.06 -0.63 -15.12
C GLN A 166 -9.08 0.27 -15.89
N VAL A 167 -8.13 0.90 -15.18
CA VAL A 167 -7.09 1.70 -15.83
C VAL A 167 -5.95 0.79 -16.27
N PRO A 168 -5.65 0.69 -17.58
CA PRO A 168 -4.58 -0.18 -18.07
C PRO A 168 -3.25 0.08 -17.37
N GLY A 169 -2.60 -0.96 -16.86
CA GLY A 169 -1.30 -0.89 -16.23
C GLY A 169 -1.29 -0.47 -14.76
N SER A 170 -2.43 -0.08 -14.16
CA SER A 170 -2.51 0.35 -12.75
C SER A 170 -1.97 -0.68 -11.79
N ARG A 171 -2.42 -1.94 -11.90
CA ARG A 171 -1.96 -3.05 -11.06
C ARG A 171 -0.46 -3.29 -11.21
N LYS A 172 0.05 -3.30 -12.46
CA LYS A 172 1.48 -3.49 -12.72
C LYS A 172 2.30 -2.36 -12.11
N LEU A 173 1.86 -1.12 -12.27
CA LEU A 173 2.56 0.02 -11.66
C LEU A 173 2.59 -0.08 -10.13
N GLY A 174 1.50 -0.52 -9.49
CA GLY A 174 1.46 -0.80 -8.05
C GLY A 174 2.50 -1.83 -7.62
N GLN A 175 2.63 -2.93 -8.37
CA GLN A 175 3.65 -3.96 -8.13
C GLN A 175 5.07 -3.41 -8.32
N LEU A 176 5.29 -2.57 -9.34
CA LEU A 176 6.60 -1.94 -9.57
C LEU A 176 6.97 -0.98 -8.45
N VAL A 177 6.05 -0.17 -7.96
CA VAL A 177 6.26 0.71 -6.81
C VAL A 177 6.60 -0.09 -5.55
N ASN A 178 5.91 -1.20 -5.32
CA ASN A 178 6.21 -2.11 -4.22
C ASN A 178 7.65 -2.68 -4.34
N LEU A 179 8.05 -3.10 -5.54
CA LEU A 179 9.38 -3.65 -5.80
C LEU A 179 10.49 -2.60 -5.67
N LEU A 180 10.24 -1.36 -6.12
CA LEU A 180 11.20 -0.25 -6.06
C LEU A 180 11.39 0.30 -4.65
N GLY A 181 10.36 0.22 -3.80
CA GLY A 181 10.42 0.74 -2.44
C GLY A 181 10.87 2.21 -2.40
N ASN A 182 11.95 2.50 -1.70
CA ASN A 182 12.46 3.87 -1.52
C ASN A 182 12.83 4.61 -2.83
N GLU A 183 13.03 3.91 -3.93
CA GLU A 183 13.32 4.54 -5.22
C GLU A 183 12.05 5.04 -5.92
N ALA A 184 10.89 4.50 -5.58
CA ALA A 184 9.62 4.75 -6.28
C ALA A 184 9.25 6.23 -6.34
N PHE A 185 9.40 6.95 -5.23
CA PHE A 185 9.09 8.39 -5.19
C PHE A 185 9.88 9.17 -6.24
N ARG A 186 11.19 8.95 -6.34
CA ARG A 186 12.05 9.66 -7.31
C ARG A 186 11.69 9.31 -8.74
N GLU A 187 11.39 8.05 -9.03
CA GLU A 187 10.98 7.60 -10.36
C GLU A 187 9.63 8.23 -10.78
N LEU A 188 8.63 8.22 -9.88
CA LEU A 188 7.31 8.79 -10.16
C LEU A 188 7.31 10.32 -10.14
N LEU A 189 8.19 10.97 -9.35
CA LEU A 189 8.33 12.42 -9.35
C LEU A 189 8.68 12.98 -10.73
N ASN A 190 9.44 12.23 -11.54
CA ASN A 190 9.92 12.66 -12.85
C ASN A 190 9.20 11.97 -14.02
N ILE A 191 8.15 11.20 -13.73
CA ILE A 191 7.42 10.49 -14.79
C ILE A 191 6.66 11.50 -15.68
N ASP A 192 6.58 11.20 -16.98
CA ASP A 192 5.84 12.03 -17.92
C ASP A 192 4.31 11.87 -17.80
N PRO A 193 3.50 12.76 -18.42
CA PRO A 193 2.04 12.67 -18.32
C PRO A 193 1.43 11.38 -18.92
N ALA A 194 2.15 10.68 -19.79
CA ALA A 194 1.73 9.40 -20.36
C ALA A 194 2.12 8.19 -19.48
N VAL A 195 2.76 8.43 -18.34
CA VAL A 195 3.30 7.41 -17.43
C VAL A 195 4.23 6.45 -18.15
N THR A 196 5.08 6.99 -19.05
CA THR A 196 6.09 6.21 -19.76
C THR A 196 7.15 5.72 -18.79
N TYR A 197 7.36 4.41 -18.76
CA TYR A 197 8.32 3.81 -17.84
C TYR A 197 9.74 4.28 -18.12
N THR A 198 10.41 4.80 -17.09
CA THR A 198 11.83 5.14 -17.09
C THR A 198 12.68 3.87 -17.31
N PRO A 199 13.98 4.00 -17.63
CA PRO A 199 14.87 2.83 -17.69
C PRO A 199 14.85 2.00 -16.41
N ARG A 200 14.75 2.65 -15.24
CA ARG A 200 14.70 1.96 -13.94
C ARG A 200 13.38 1.21 -13.73
N LEU A 201 12.26 1.82 -14.10
CA LEU A 201 10.94 1.15 -14.08
C LEU A 201 10.90 -0.04 -15.05
N ARG A 202 11.49 0.06 -16.25
CA ARG A 202 11.60 -1.08 -17.19
C ARG A 202 12.47 -2.20 -16.65
N GLN A 203 13.57 -1.89 -15.98
CA GLN A 203 14.39 -2.90 -15.32
C GLN A 203 13.61 -3.60 -14.20
N ALA A 204 12.88 -2.84 -13.37
CA ALA A 204 12.01 -3.39 -12.33
C ALA A 204 10.89 -4.26 -12.92
N GLU A 205 10.33 -3.88 -14.07
CA GLU A 205 9.32 -4.68 -14.79
C GLU A 205 9.88 -6.05 -15.22
N GLN A 206 11.06 -6.08 -15.81
CA GLN A 206 11.73 -7.35 -16.18
C GLN A 206 12.00 -8.23 -14.95
N GLN A 207 12.42 -7.61 -13.84
CA GLN A 207 12.61 -8.32 -12.58
C GLN A 207 11.30 -8.88 -12.05
N LEU A 208 10.23 -8.07 -12.03
CA LEU A 208 8.90 -8.47 -11.59
C LEU A 208 8.36 -9.65 -12.41
N ASP A 209 8.49 -9.57 -13.75
CA ASP A 209 8.03 -10.63 -14.63
C ASP A 209 8.77 -11.96 -14.36
N ALA A 210 10.09 -11.92 -14.15
CA ALA A 210 10.88 -13.09 -13.79
C ALA A 210 10.50 -13.64 -12.40
N GLU A 211 10.24 -12.77 -11.42
CA GLU A 211 9.81 -13.19 -10.08
C GLU A 211 8.41 -13.81 -10.09
N LEU A 212 7.48 -13.20 -10.82
CA LEU A 212 6.13 -13.75 -11.01
C LEU A 212 6.19 -15.13 -11.66
N GLN A 213 6.93 -15.27 -12.76
CA GLN A 213 7.09 -16.56 -13.45
C GLN A 213 7.62 -17.62 -12.48
N ARG A 214 8.68 -17.32 -11.73
CA ARG A 214 9.25 -18.25 -10.75
C ARG A 214 8.23 -18.63 -9.67
N SER A 215 7.49 -17.65 -9.15
CA SER A 215 6.48 -17.91 -8.12
C SER A 215 5.34 -18.79 -8.64
N PHE A 216 4.88 -18.58 -9.87
CA PHE A 216 3.89 -19.43 -10.52
C PHE A 216 4.41 -20.85 -10.72
N GLU A 217 5.66 -21.05 -11.15
CA GLU A 217 6.27 -22.37 -11.30
C GLU A 217 6.35 -23.13 -9.97
N VAL A 218 6.75 -22.46 -8.88
CA VAL A 218 6.79 -23.05 -7.54
C VAL A 218 5.39 -23.42 -7.07
N ALA A 219 4.42 -22.54 -7.28
CA ALA A 219 3.04 -22.78 -6.89
C ALA A 219 2.42 -23.96 -7.66
N GLU A 220 2.63 -24.05 -8.96
CA GLU A 220 2.08 -25.12 -9.79
C GLU A 220 2.68 -26.50 -9.43
N ARG A 221 3.99 -26.56 -9.15
CA ARG A 221 4.66 -27.80 -8.71
C ARG A 221 4.20 -28.30 -7.34
N SER A 222 3.77 -27.41 -6.47
CA SER A 222 3.34 -27.72 -5.10
C SER A 222 1.82 -27.82 -4.95
N ARG A 223 1.07 -27.56 -6.03
CA ARG A 223 -0.38 -27.45 -6.03
C ARG A 223 -1.05 -28.77 -5.65
N VAL A 224 -1.92 -28.71 -4.66
CA VAL A 224 -2.77 -29.82 -4.24
C VAL A 224 -4.21 -29.32 -4.08
N ALA A 225 -5.17 -30.20 -4.40
CA ALA A 225 -6.59 -29.89 -4.23
C ALA A 225 -7.25 -30.91 -3.31
N ARG A 226 -8.15 -30.44 -2.45
CA ARG A 226 -8.97 -31.30 -1.57
C ARG A 226 -10.39 -30.78 -1.55
N ALA A 227 -11.34 -31.71 -1.62
CA ALA A 227 -12.75 -31.38 -1.41
C ALA A 227 -13.03 -31.17 0.08
N SER A 228 -13.83 -30.17 0.41
CA SER A 228 -14.34 -29.90 1.74
C SER A 228 -15.80 -29.45 1.64
N ARG A 229 -16.73 -30.33 2.00
CA ARG A 229 -18.17 -30.13 1.76
C ARG A 229 -18.43 -29.89 0.26
N ASP A 230 -18.98 -28.75 -0.09
CA ASP A 230 -19.33 -28.33 -1.44
C ASP A 230 -18.29 -27.36 -2.05
N LEU A 231 -17.15 -27.22 -1.39
CA LEU A 231 -16.04 -26.39 -1.81
C LEU A 231 -14.81 -27.21 -2.19
N THR A 232 -13.99 -26.67 -3.06
CA THR A 232 -12.62 -27.14 -3.30
C THR A 232 -11.64 -26.24 -2.56
N VAL A 233 -10.70 -26.83 -1.83
CA VAL A 233 -9.57 -26.11 -1.24
C VAL A 233 -8.33 -26.46 -2.04
N VAL A 234 -7.69 -25.44 -2.59
CA VAL A 234 -6.42 -25.54 -3.32
C VAL A 234 -5.32 -24.97 -2.44
N GLY A 235 -4.37 -25.83 -2.06
CA GLY A 235 -3.16 -25.44 -1.34
C GLY A 235 -1.95 -25.42 -2.26
N ALA A 236 -1.06 -24.43 -2.08
CA ALA A 236 0.24 -24.39 -2.75
C ALA A 236 1.24 -23.56 -1.94
N VAL A 237 2.52 -23.75 -2.24
CA VAL A 237 3.62 -22.90 -1.79
C VAL A 237 3.96 -21.94 -2.92
N CYS A 238 4.18 -20.66 -2.62
CA CYS A 238 4.63 -19.66 -3.60
C CYS A 238 5.83 -18.88 -3.08
N ASP A 239 6.56 -18.26 -3.98
CA ASP A 239 7.70 -17.38 -3.70
C ASP A 239 7.27 -15.92 -3.89
N GLY A 240 6.40 -15.43 -3.01
CA GLY A 240 5.71 -14.15 -3.14
C GLY A 240 4.48 -14.21 -4.06
N TYR A 241 3.80 -13.09 -4.22
CA TYR A 241 2.71 -12.87 -5.17
C TYR A 241 1.49 -13.82 -5.06
N PRO A 242 1.03 -14.18 -3.85
CA PRO A 242 -0.09 -15.12 -3.71
C PRO A 242 -1.39 -14.58 -4.29
N SER A 243 -1.59 -13.26 -4.32
CA SER A 243 -2.78 -12.64 -4.91
C SER A 243 -2.86 -12.85 -6.41
N GLU A 244 -1.74 -12.73 -7.11
CA GLU A 244 -1.63 -12.91 -8.56
C GLU A 244 -1.90 -14.37 -8.96
N ILE A 245 -1.35 -15.30 -8.19
CA ILE A 245 -1.56 -16.73 -8.40
C ILE A 245 -3.04 -17.09 -8.21
N ALA A 246 -3.63 -16.66 -7.09
CA ALA A 246 -5.03 -16.93 -6.80
C ALA A 246 -5.98 -16.29 -7.84
N ASP A 247 -5.67 -15.07 -8.30
CA ASP A 247 -6.45 -14.39 -9.33
C ASP A 247 -6.40 -15.14 -10.67
N ALA A 248 -5.20 -15.57 -11.09
CA ALA A 248 -5.02 -16.34 -12.31
C ALA A 248 -5.76 -17.70 -12.25
N TRP A 249 -5.59 -18.44 -11.16
CA TRP A 249 -6.25 -19.73 -10.97
C TRP A 249 -7.76 -19.59 -10.75
N GLY A 250 -8.19 -18.50 -10.11
CA GLY A 250 -9.59 -18.20 -9.79
C GLY A 250 -10.47 -17.98 -11.02
N LYS A 251 -9.90 -17.55 -12.15
CA LYS A 251 -10.65 -17.31 -13.41
C LYS A 251 -11.34 -18.57 -13.96
N ALA A 252 -10.73 -19.72 -13.75
CA ALA A 252 -11.25 -21.01 -14.22
C ALA A 252 -11.80 -21.90 -13.08
N ALA A 253 -11.69 -21.46 -11.83
CA ALA A 253 -12.10 -22.21 -10.67
C ALA A 253 -13.54 -21.85 -10.26
N THR A 254 -14.26 -22.85 -9.74
CA THR A 254 -15.60 -22.69 -9.19
C THR A 254 -15.61 -23.12 -7.73
N ARG A 255 -16.30 -22.35 -6.87
CA ARG A 255 -16.47 -22.67 -5.44
C ARG A 255 -15.17 -23.07 -4.75
N THR A 256 -14.10 -22.32 -5.05
CA THR A 256 -12.73 -22.67 -4.63
C THR A 256 -12.18 -21.65 -3.62
N VAL A 257 -11.52 -22.19 -2.60
CA VAL A 257 -10.68 -21.43 -1.67
C VAL A 257 -9.22 -21.77 -1.95
N PHE A 258 -8.40 -20.75 -2.14
CA PHE A 258 -6.95 -20.86 -2.31
C PHE A 258 -6.26 -20.56 -0.98
N ALA A 259 -5.46 -21.49 -0.50
CA ALA A 259 -4.60 -21.36 0.68
C ALA A 259 -3.15 -21.39 0.21
N LEU A 260 -2.55 -20.21 0.00
CA LEU A 260 -1.23 -20.05 -0.58
C LEU A 260 -0.22 -19.70 0.52
N PHE A 261 0.72 -20.59 0.78
CA PHE A 261 1.83 -20.30 1.69
C PHE A 261 2.90 -19.51 0.95
N ASP A 262 3.05 -18.26 1.34
CA ASP A 262 4.11 -17.38 0.84
C ASP A 262 5.41 -17.63 1.60
N ALA A 263 6.39 -18.20 0.92
CA ALA A 263 7.69 -18.52 1.50
C ALA A 263 8.55 -17.28 1.83
N ARG A 264 8.28 -16.12 1.20
CA ARG A 264 8.97 -14.85 1.51
C ARG A 264 8.40 -14.22 2.78
N ALA A 265 7.07 -14.16 2.87
CA ALA A 265 6.38 -13.56 4.00
C ALA A 265 6.19 -14.51 5.19
N LEU A 266 6.46 -15.82 5.01
CA LEU A 266 6.22 -16.88 5.99
C LEU A 266 4.78 -16.88 6.52
N SER A 267 3.82 -16.59 5.66
CA SER A 267 2.40 -16.44 5.97
C SER A 267 1.53 -17.20 4.97
N VAL A 268 0.29 -17.47 5.36
CA VAL A 268 -0.72 -18.04 4.46
C VAL A 268 -1.65 -16.94 3.99
N SER A 269 -1.76 -16.82 2.68
CA SER A 269 -2.72 -15.96 2.02
C SER A 269 -3.94 -16.78 1.62
N LEU A 270 -5.11 -16.34 2.07
CA LEU A 270 -6.40 -16.94 1.72
C LEU A 270 -7.09 -16.08 0.67
N ARG A 271 -7.50 -16.71 -0.43
CA ARG A 271 -8.25 -16.08 -1.52
C ARG A 271 -9.39 -17.02 -1.93
N ARG A 272 -10.37 -16.53 -2.66
CA ARG A 272 -11.49 -17.34 -3.14
C ARG A 272 -11.83 -17.04 -4.59
N SER A 273 -12.40 -18.02 -5.29
CA SER A 273 -12.99 -17.79 -6.62
C SER A 273 -14.16 -16.80 -6.52
N PRO A 274 -14.47 -16.07 -7.62
CA PRO A 274 -15.53 -15.05 -7.62
C PRO A 274 -16.91 -15.56 -7.18
N ASP A 275 -17.22 -16.81 -7.47
CA ASP A 275 -18.49 -17.47 -7.14
C ASP A 275 -18.52 -18.10 -5.72
N CYS A 276 -17.40 -18.09 -5.01
CA CYS A 276 -17.32 -18.61 -3.65
C CYS A 276 -17.71 -17.53 -2.64
N MET A 277 -18.75 -17.77 -1.84
CA MET A 277 -19.28 -16.82 -0.87
C MET A 277 -18.76 -17.01 0.56
N LEU A 278 -17.81 -17.94 0.78
CA LEU A 278 -17.22 -18.15 2.11
C LEU A 278 -16.53 -16.88 2.62
N ASP A 279 -16.81 -16.50 3.84
CA ASP A 279 -16.11 -15.39 4.50
C ASP A 279 -14.72 -15.85 5.00
N LEU A 280 -13.69 -15.42 4.25
CA LEU A 280 -12.31 -15.77 4.57
C LEU A 280 -11.76 -15.05 5.80
N SER A 281 -12.34 -13.92 6.20
CA SER A 281 -11.91 -13.21 7.40
C SER A 281 -12.20 -14.02 8.67
N GLN A 282 -13.36 -14.68 8.72
CA GLN A 282 -13.71 -15.59 9.81
C GLN A 282 -12.82 -16.84 9.83
N LEU A 283 -12.52 -17.39 8.64
CA LEU A 283 -11.60 -18.52 8.52
C LEU A 283 -10.19 -18.13 9.01
N ALA A 284 -9.68 -16.98 8.58
CA ALA A 284 -8.38 -16.50 9.04
C ALA A 284 -8.36 -16.22 10.54
N ALA A 285 -9.42 -15.65 11.11
CA ALA A 285 -9.54 -15.40 12.54
C ALA A 285 -9.48 -16.70 13.36
N ALA A 286 -10.12 -17.77 12.88
CA ALA A 286 -10.05 -19.11 13.49
C ALA A 286 -8.62 -19.72 13.44
N LEU A 287 -7.76 -19.22 12.55
CA LEU A 287 -6.35 -19.60 12.38
C LEU A 287 -5.37 -18.58 13.01
N GLY A 288 -5.88 -17.61 13.79
CA GLY A 288 -5.07 -16.59 14.45
C GLY A 288 -4.67 -15.42 13.54
N GLY A 289 -5.36 -15.23 12.41
CA GLY A 289 -5.15 -14.15 11.47
C GLY A 289 -6.35 -13.22 11.33
N GLY A 290 -6.49 -12.59 10.15
CA GLY A 290 -7.57 -11.67 9.85
C GLY A 290 -7.59 -11.23 8.39
N GLY A 291 -8.42 -10.25 8.06
CA GLY A 291 -8.54 -9.67 6.73
C GLY A 291 -9.98 -9.36 6.33
N HIS A 292 -10.23 -9.38 5.04
CA HIS A 292 -11.55 -9.15 4.43
C HIS A 292 -12.26 -10.45 4.07
N PRO A 293 -13.59 -10.44 3.87
CA PRO A 293 -14.36 -11.63 3.46
C PRO A 293 -13.87 -12.32 2.19
N ALA A 294 -13.25 -11.60 1.25
CA ALA A 294 -12.73 -12.16 -0.01
C ALA A 294 -11.21 -12.40 -0.01
N ALA A 295 -10.47 -11.81 0.94
CA ALA A 295 -9.01 -11.85 0.99
C ALA A 295 -8.54 -11.70 2.43
N ALA A 296 -7.95 -12.76 2.99
CA ALA A 296 -7.49 -12.78 4.37
C ALA A 296 -6.13 -13.49 4.46
N GLY A 297 -5.50 -13.47 5.62
CA GLY A 297 -4.24 -14.15 5.83
C GLY A 297 -3.98 -14.49 7.29
N CYS A 298 -3.05 -15.41 7.52
CA CYS A 298 -2.64 -15.79 8.86
C CYS A 298 -1.20 -16.33 8.86
N GLU A 299 -0.56 -16.24 10.02
CA GLU A 299 0.70 -16.97 10.28
C GLU A 299 0.35 -18.34 10.85
N LEU A 300 0.81 -19.41 10.20
CA LEU A 300 0.59 -20.76 10.70
C LEU A 300 1.83 -21.27 11.43
N THR A 301 1.95 -20.99 12.70
CA THR A 301 3.00 -21.58 13.57
C THR A 301 2.92 -23.12 13.63
N GLN A 302 1.73 -23.69 13.45
CA GLN A 302 1.52 -25.15 13.37
C GLN A 302 2.09 -25.76 12.08
N LEU A 303 2.21 -24.99 11.00
CA LEU A 303 2.75 -25.46 9.72
C LEU A 303 4.22 -25.88 9.86
N TRP A 304 5.00 -25.17 10.66
CA TRP A 304 6.41 -25.47 10.90
C TRP A 304 6.63 -26.87 11.46
N ARG A 305 5.80 -27.28 12.44
CA ARG A 305 5.90 -28.61 13.04
C ARG A 305 5.45 -29.70 12.05
N GLY A 306 4.43 -29.41 11.22
CA GLY A 306 3.99 -30.30 10.13
C GLY A 306 5.06 -30.48 9.09
N LEU A 307 5.63 -29.38 8.57
CA LEU A 307 6.71 -29.39 7.60
C LEU A 307 7.95 -30.16 8.12
N ALA A 308 8.35 -29.91 9.36
CA ALA A 308 9.47 -30.60 9.99
C ALA A 308 9.23 -32.11 10.09
N LYS A 309 8.00 -32.56 10.40
CA LYS A 309 7.62 -33.99 10.40
C LYS A 309 7.73 -34.62 9.03
N GLU A 310 7.15 -34.00 8.01
CA GLU A 310 7.19 -34.47 6.63
C GLU A 310 8.64 -34.58 6.12
N LEU A 311 9.45 -33.55 6.38
CA LEU A 311 10.85 -33.51 6.00
C LEU A 311 11.64 -34.65 6.68
N ALA A 312 11.43 -34.87 7.98
CA ALA A 312 12.08 -35.95 8.70
C ALA A 312 11.65 -37.33 8.17
N ALA A 313 10.36 -37.51 7.81
CA ALA A 313 9.86 -38.73 7.22
C ALA A 313 10.49 -39.00 5.85
N LEU A 314 10.53 -38.00 4.96
CA LEU A 314 11.15 -38.10 3.64
C LEU A 314 12.63 -38.50 3.72
N VAL A 315 13.38 -37.86 4.63
CA VAL A 315 14.81 -38.19 4.82
C VAL A 315 14.98 -39.58 5.39
N ALA A 316 14.18 -40.02 6.38
CA ALA A 316 14.22 -41.35 6.94
C ALA A 316 13.89 -42.42 5.87
N ASP A 317 12.93 -42.16 4.97
CA ASP A 317 12.61 -43.07 3.85
C ASP A 317 13.75 -43.13 2.82
N ALA A 318 14.40 -42.02 2.54
CA ALA A 318 15.56 -41.97 1.64
C ALA A 318 16.73 -42.82 2.21
N ILE A 319 17.01 -42.71 3.50
CA ILE A 319 18.03 -43.52 4.19
C ILE A 319 17.67 -44.99 4.10
N ARG A 320 16.42 -45.37 4.36
CA ARG A 320 15.98 -46.77 4.24
C ARG A 320 16.19 -47.37 2.84
N ARG A 321 16.01 -46.59 1.79
CA ARG A 321 16.21 -46.99 0.40
C ARG A 321 17.68 -47.15 0.00
N GLN A 322 18.60 -46.45 0.68
CA GLN A 322 20.05 -46.59 0.43
C GLN A 322 20.68 -47.77 1.14
N THR A 323 20.00 -48.32 2.15
CA THR A 323 20.50 -49.47 2.96
C THR A 323 19.90 -50.81 2.53
N GLN A 324 19.08 -50.83 1.48
CA GLN A 324 18.62 -52.04 0.76
C GLN A 324 19.38 -52.19 -0.58
#